data_59d5d41dde227eed54859c9d18963160
#
_entry.id   59d5d41dde227eed54859c9d18963160
#
_cell.length_a   1.000
_cell.length_b   1.000
_cell.length_c   1.000
_cell.angle_alpha   90.00
_cell.angle_beta   90.00
_cell.angle_gamma   90.00
#
_symmetry.space_group_name_H-M   'P 1'
#
loop_
_entity.id
_entity.type
_entity.pdbx_description
1 polymer ?
#
loop_
_entity_poly.entity_id
_entity_poly.type
_entity_poly.pdbx_seq_one_letter_code
_entity_poly.pdbx_strand_id
1 'polypeptide(L)'
;MKVQVAPKKQLTGKIEPFDSFWEAPEDIERGYATFGQFYEHNYLKYIPQDRQSRILVISCGPGYFVNLLTRKGYSAVLGIDSYPSKVAYATSRGLNCVVAHAFDFLQETNTPFDVIFVEQEINHLTKDEILIFLRLCWENLRDGGTLLMHSLNGANPITGAEALAQNFDHYNTFTEYSLRQVLEYCNFQDIKVIPLNLYVFYTNPLNYVAMALHKVNTLIFRFNFKLYGKFNRIFTKKIAAICRKSQGKVAGVIEAGHHRFDGRR
;
A
#
# COMPACT_ATOMS: atom_id res chain seq x y z
N MET A 1 22.48 -9.99 10.83
CA MET A 1 23.26 -9.26 9.81
C MET A 1 22.40 -8.08 9.40
N LYS A 2 22.77 -6.83 9.81
CA LYS A 2 21.99 -5.64 9.42
C LYS A 2 22.16 -5.44 7.93
N VAL A 3 21.06 -5.48 7.19
CA VAL A 3 21.07 -5.16 5.76
C VAL A 3 21.33 -3.67 5.63
N GLN A 4 22.49 -3.29 5.10
CA GLN A 4 22.81 -1.90 4.80
C GLN A 4 22.00 -1.51 3.56
N VAL A 5 20.87 -0.80 3.78
CA VAL A 5 20.16 -0.13 2.69
C VAL A 5 20.97 1.09 2.30
N ALA A 6 21.38 1.18 1.04
CA ALA A 6 22.03 2.38 0.55
C ALA A 6 21.08 3.57 0.78
N PRO A 7 21.58 4.71 1.30
CA PRO A 7 20.74 5.87 1.52
C PRO A 7 20.07 6.24 0.18
N LYS A 8 18.74 6.36 0.18
CA LYS A 8 18.00 6.96 -0.95
C LYS A 8 18.76 8.22 -1.34
N LYS A 9 19.23 8.32 -2.58
CA LYS A 9 19.69 9.60 -3.12
C LYS A 9 18.51 10.55 -2.96
N GLN A 10 18.55 11.39 -1.94
CA GLN A 10 17.63 12.51 -1.87
C GLN A 10 17.82 13.28 -3.17
N LEU A 11 16.77 13.42 -3.93
CA LEU A 11 16.72 14.39 -5.01
C LEU A 11 16.92 15.76 -4.35
N THR A 12 18.18 16.18 -4.24
CA THR A 12 18.61 17.46 -3.66
C THR A 12 18.34 18.57 -4.66
N GLY A 13 17.13 18.69 -5.12
CA GLY A 13 16.70 19.74 -6.01
C GLY A 13 15.26 20.08 -5.68
N LYS A 14 14.86 21.28 -5.96
CA LYS A 14 13.54 21.90 -5.75
C LYS A 14 12.34 21.18 -6.39
N ILE A 15 12.43 19.87 -6.63
CA ILE A 15 11.28 19.04 -7.02
C ILE A 15 10.65 18.59 -5.70
N GLU A 16 9.70 19.34 -5.23
CA GLU A 16 8.83 18.89 -4.16
C GLU A 16 8.14 17.60 -4.64
N PRO A 17 8.01 16.59 -3.76
CA PRO A 17 7.22 15.42 -4.09
C PRO A 17 5.84 15.88 -4.55
N PHE A 18 5.38 15.35 -5.66
CA PHE A 18 4.12 15.74 -6.30
C PHE A 18 2.90 15.61 -5.36
N ASP A 19 3.01 14.77 -4.35
CA ASP A 19 2.01 14.61 -3.30
C ASP A 19 1.78 15.89 -2.48
N SER A 20 2.79 16.75 -2.32
CA SER A 20 2.61 18.03 -1.62
C SER A 20 1.82 19.04 -2.44
N PHE A 21 1.76 18.88 -3.75
CA PHE A 21 1.01 19.77 -4.64
C PHE A 21 -0.52 19.63 -4.49
N TRP A 22 -0.99 18.43 -4.11
CA TRP A 22 -2.43 18.12 -3.98
C TRP A 22 -2.97 18.35 -2.56
N GLU A 23 -2.12 18.61 -1.60
CA GLU A 23 -2.48 18.72 -0.19
C GLU A 23 -2.36 20.16 0.32
N ALA A 24 -3.12 21.10 -0.30
CA ALA A 24 -3.40 22.35 0.35
C ALA A 24 -4.11 22.10 1.70
N PRO A 25 -3.90 22.92 2.75
CA PRO A 25 -4.52 22.72 4.06
C PRO A 25 -6.03 22.47 4.02
N GLU A 26 -6.74 23.12 3.11
CA GLU A 26 -8.18 22.96 2.90
C GLU A 26 -8.54 21.57 2.36
N ASP A 27 -7.70 21.01 1.50
CA ASP A 27 -7.89 19.66 0.95
C ASP A 27 -7.59 18.58 1.99
N ILE A 28 -6.63 18.82 2.89
CA ILE A 28 -6.34 17.92 4.00
C ILE A 28 -7.55 17.79 4.92
N GLU A 29 -8.23 18.88 5.28
CA GLU A 29 -9.43 18.83 6.12
C GLU A 29 -10.56 18.04 5.45
N ARG A 30 -10.82 18.29 4.19
CA ARG A 30 -11.78 17.52 3.39
C ARG A 30 -11.38 16.04 3.34
N GLY A 31 -10.08 15.75 3.26
CA GLY A 31 -9.51 14.42 3.21
C GLY A 31 -9.95 13.52 4.37
N TYR A 32 -10.08 14.04 5.59
CA TYR A 32 -10.50 13.23 6.73
C TYR A 32 -11.90 12.62 6.58
N ALA A 33 -12.82 13.34 5.98
CA ALA A 33 -14.16 12.81 5.69
C ALA A 33 -14.14 11.89 4.47
N THR A 34 -13.50 12.32 3.41
CA THR A 34 -13.49 11.68 2.09
C THR A 34 -12.70 10.37 2.11
N PHE A 35 -11.45 10.42 2.57
CA PHE A 35 -10.61 9.21 2.70
C PHE A 35 -11.07 8.29 3.83
N GLY A 36 -11.70 8.84 4.88
CA GLY A 36 -12.34 8.01 5.90
C GLY A 36 -13.33 7.01 5.32
N GLN A 37 -14.21 7.47 4.41
CA GLN A 37 -15.17 6.58 3.71
C GLN A 37 -14.46 5.58 2.80
N PHE A 38 -13.42 6.01 2.09
CA PHE A 38 -12.62 5.14 1.24
C PHE A 38 -11.94 4.00 2.03
N TYR A 39 -11.30 4.31 3.15
CA TYR A 39 -10.63 3.31 3.99
C TYR A 39 -11.63 2.39 4.68
N GLU A 40 -12.74 2.93 5.17
CA GLU A 40 -13.80 2.14 5.80
C GLU A 40 -14.36 1.09 4.84
N HIS A 41 -14.70 1.49 3.64
CA HIS A 41 -15.25 0.60 2.61
C HIS A 41 -14.27 -0.47 2.15
N ASN A 42 -13.02 -0.07 1.89
CA ASN A 42 -12.06 -0.96 1.25
C ASN A 42 -11.31 -1.84 2.25
N TYR A 43 -10.99 -1.34 3.46
CA TYR A 43 -10.03 -1.99 4.35
C TYR A 43 -10.55 -2.40 5.72
N LEU A 44 -11.56 -1.70 6.30
CA LEU A 44 -11.94 -1.92 7.70
C LEU A 44 -12.31 -3.37 8.00
N LYS A 45 -12.92 -4.07 7.07
CA LYS A 45 -13.30 -5.50 7.19
C LYS A 45 -12.11 -6.48 7.30
N TYR A 46 -10.90 -6.02 7.00
CA TYR A 46 -9.67 -6.81 7.08
C TYR A 46 -8.84 -6.50 8.33
N ILE A 47 -9.25 -5.49 9.10
CA ILE A 47 -8.65 -5.14 10.38
C ILE A 47 -9.27 -6.04 11.46
N PRO A 48 -8.47 -6.60 12.39
CA PRO A 48 -8.99 -7.40 13.50
C PRO A 48 -10.07 -6.66 14.29
N GLN A 49 -11.04 -7.39 14.83
CA GLN A 49 -12.09 -6.77 15.66
C GLN A 49 -11.58 -6.34 17.04
N ASP A 50 -10.49 -6.96 17.52
CA ASP A 50 -9.84 -6.57 18.76
C ASP A 50 -9.28 -5.14 18.66
N ARG A 51 -9.83 -4.25 19.48
CA ARG A 51 -9.47 -2.82 19.52
C ARG A 51 -8.11 -2.56 20.17
N GLN A 52 -7.52 -3.56 20.82
CA GLN A 52 -6.17 -3.52 21.37
C GLN A 52 -5.11 -3.93 20.35
N SER A 53 -5.51 -4.38 19.15
CA SER A 53 -4.59 -4.75 18.09
C SER A 53 -3.61 -3.64 17.78
N ARG A 54 -2.32 -3.98 17.72
CA ARG A 54 -1.25 -3.05 17.38
C ARG A 54 -1.18 -2.88 15.87
N ILE A 55 -1.46 -1.68 15.40
CA ILE A 55 -1.56 -1.36 13.98
C ILE A 55 -0.52 -0.30 13.62
N LEU A 56 0.36 -0.64 12.67
CA LEU A 56 1.28 0.31 12.06
C LEU A 56 0.71 0.78 10.72
N VAL A 57 0.72 2.09 10.49
CA VAL A 57 0.35 2.71 9.21
C VAL A 57 1.59 3.38 8.64
N ILE A 58 2.15 2.81 7.57
CA ILE A 58 3.35 3.31 6.88
C ILE A 58 2.92 4.28 5.78
N SER A 59 3.66 5.38 5.62
CA SER A 59 3.33 6.49 4.72
C SER A 59 1.95 7.06 5.04
N CYS A 60 1.73 7.33 6.35
CA CYS A 60 0.42 7.69 6.87
C CYS A 60 -0.07 9.08 6.42
N GLY A 61 0.79 9.90 5.80
CA GLY A 61 0.48 11.26 5.41
C GLY A 61 -0.06 12.10 6.58
N PRO A 62 -1.13 12.87 6.38
CA PRO A 62 -1.79 13.62 7.45
C PRO A 62 -2.55 12.73 8.45
N GLY A 63 -2.43 11.40 8.36
CA GLY A 63 -3.04 10.47 9.30
C GLY A 63 -4.51 10.12 9.03
N TYR A 64 -4.96 10.12 7.78
CA TYR A 64 -6.36 9.83 7.46
C TYR A 64 -6.82 8.45 7.93
N PHE A 65 -6.02 7.41 7.67
CA PHE A 65 -6.36 6.06 8.12
C PHE A 65 -6.17 5.89 9.63
N VAL A 66 -5.13 6.52 10.21
CA VAL A 66 -4.93 6.58 11.67
C VAL A 66 -6.15 7.19 12.34
N ASN A 67 -6.67 8.33 11.83
CA ASN A 67 -7.87 8.98 12.34
C ASN A 67 -9.10 8.07 12.28
N LEU A 68 -9.32 7.39 11.15
CA LEU A 68 -10.43 6.44 11.04
C LEU A 68 -10.35 5.35 12.10
N LEU A 69 -9.18 4.71 12.24
CA LEU A 69 -8.97 3.63 13.21
C LEU A 69 -9.16 4.12 14.66
N THR A 70 -8.59 5.28 15.00
CA THR A 70 -8.76 5.90 16.33
C THR A 70 -10.25 6.18 16.62
N ARG A 71 -10.97 6.74 15.65
CA ARG A 71 -12.43 6.98 15.80
C ARG A 71 -13.25 5.70 15.91
N LYS A 72 -12.76 4.59 15.35
CA LYS A 72 -13.37 3.24 15.50
C LYS A 72 -12.97 2.56 16.82
N GLY A 73 -12.21 3.23 17.68
CA GLY A 73 -11.86 2.76 19.03
C GLY A 73 -10.58 1.91 19.11
N TYR A 74 -9.76 1.85 18.05
CA TYR A 74 -8.44 1.20 18.14
C TYR A 74 -7.49 2.07 18.97
N SER A 75 -6.93 1.51 20.03
CA SER A 75 -6.09 2.24 21.00
C SER A 75 -4.60 2.18 20.70
N ALA A 76 -4.15 1.18 19.93
CA ALA A 76 -2.73 0.93 19.66
C ALA A 76 -2.39 1.14 18.17
N VAL A 77 -2.76 2.30 17.62
CA VAL A 77 -2.47 2.69 16.24
C VAL A 77 -1.29 3.65 16.24
N LEU A 78 -0.31 3.38 15.37
CA LEU A 78 0.84 4.25 15.12
C LEU A 78 0.94 4.54 13.63
N GLY A 79 0.99 5.81 13.25
CA GLY A 79 1.32 6.27 11.91
C GLY A 79 2.79 6.68 11.80
N ILE A 80 3.43 6.35 10.70
CA ILE A 80 4.77 6.88 10.37
C ILE A 80 4.76 7.48 8.97
N ASP A 81 5.47 8.60 8.82
CA ASP A 81 5.69 9.26 7.52
C ASP A 81 7.03 10.00 7.55
N SER A 82 7.71 10.09 6.42
CA SER A 82 8.99 10.77 6.31
C SER A 82 8.86 12.30 6.21
N TYR A 83 7.65 12.82 5.97
CA TYR A 83 7.40 14.26 5.80
C TYR A 83 6.96 14.94 7.11
N PRO A 84 7.84 15.80 7.71
CA PRO A 84 7.54 16.43 8.99
C PRO A 84 6.26 17.29 8.98
N SER A 85 5.96 17.96 7.86
CA SER A 85 4.78 18.81 7.73
C SER A 85 3.47 18.02 7.81
N LYS A 86 3.43 16.83 7.17
CA LYS A 86 2.27 15.94 7.21
C LYS A 86 2.05 15.38 8.61
N VAL A 87 3.14 14.92 9.24
CA VAL A 87 3.09 14.40 10.61
C VAL A 87 2.71 15.48 11.62
N ALA A 88 3.25 16.69 11.48
CA ALA A 88 2.88 17.82 12.36
C ALA A 88 1.38 18.13 12.28
N TYR A 89 0.80 18.02 11.08
CA TYR A 89 -0.63 18.19 10.91
C TYR A 89 -1.42 17.09 11.63
N ALA A 90 -1.01 15.81 11.45
CA ALA A 90 -1.66 14.69 12.12
C ALA A 90 -1.57 14.81 13.66
N THR A 91 -0.40 15.16 14.19
CA THR A 91 -0.19 15.31 15.65
C THR A 91 -0.94 16.50 16.23
N SER A 92 -1.10 17.60 15.48
CA SER A 92 -1.93 18.73 15.92
C SER A 92 -3.40 18.35 16.12
N ARG A 93 -3.86 17.28 15.50
CA ARG A 93 -5.19 16.69 15.66
C ARG A 93 -5.25 15.61 16.74
N GLY A 94 -4.18 15.42 17.49
CA GLY A 94 -4.09 14.41 18.55
C GLY A 94 -3.91 12.97 18.03
N LEU A 95 -3.51 12.79 16.77
CA LEU A 95 -3.24 11.47 16.21
C LEU A 95 -1.83 11.01 16.58
N ASN A 96 -1.69 9.72 16.87
CA ASN A 96 -0.39 9.11 17.19
C ASN A 96 0.40 8.84 15.91
N CYS A 97 1.08 9.88 15.42
CA CYS A 97 1.92 9.83 14.23
C CYS A 97 3.32 10.34 14.56
N VAL A 98 4.36 9.75 13.96
CA VAL A 98 5.76 10.15 14.15
C VAL A 98 6.48 10.31 12.83
N VAL A 99 7.46 11.23 12.80
CA VAL A 99 8.33 11.38 11.63
C VAL A 99 9.35 10.25 11.64
N ALA A 100 9.27 9.37 10.64
CA ALA A 100 10.22 8.28 10.49
C ALA A 100 10.27 7.79 9.04
N HIS A 101 11.46 7.37 8.61
CA HIS A 101 11.59 6.60 7.38
C HIS A 101 11.21 5.15 7.63
N ALA A 102 10.42 4.57 6.73
CA ALA A 102 9.87 3.22 6.90
C ALA A 102 10.95 2.15 7.15
N PHE A 103 12.06 2.21 6.41
CA PHE A 103 13.16 1.24 6.55
C PHE A 103 13.83 1.34 7.91
N ASP A 104 14.19 2.55 8.34
CA ASP A 104 14.86 2.78 9.63
C ASP A 104 13.97 2.34 10.78
N PHE A 105 12.69 2.78 10.74
CA PHE A 105 11.71 2.40 11.76
C PHE A 105 11.52 0.89 11.86
N LEU A 106 11.36 0.20 10.72
CA LEU A 106 11.18 -1.26 10.71
C LEU A 106 12.44 -2.04 11.11
N GLN A 107 13.64 -1.46 10.96
CA GLN A 107 14.89 -2.08 11.42
C GLN A 107 15.13 -1.89 12.93
N GLU A 108 14.63 -0.81 13.51
CA GLU A 108 14.86 -0.45 14.91
C GLU A 108 13.76 -0.94 15.85
N THR A 109 12.53 -1.14 15.33
CA THR A 109 11.42 -1.59 16.17
C THR A 109 11.58 -3.05 16.56
N ASN A 110 11.35 -3.34 17.87
CA ASN A 110 11.48 -4.68 18.43
C ASN A 110 10.13 -5.31 18.82
N THR A 111 9.03 -4.60 18.57
CA THR A 111 7.72 -5.07 19.02
C THR A 111 6.82 -5.35 17.83
N PRO A 112 6.40 -6.60 17.63
CA PRO A 112 5.66 -7.00 16.44
C PRO A 112 4.25 -6.38 16.42
N PHE A 113 3.75 -6.17 15.21
CA PHE A 113 2.42 -5.63 14.94
C PHE A 113 1.44 -6.74 14.56
N ASP A 114 0.17 -6.54 14.90
CA ASP A 114 -0.94 -7.38 14.44
C ASP A 114 -1.28 -7.09 12.99
N VAL A 115 -1.16 -5.80 12.61
CA VAL A 115 -1.42 -5.31 11.26
C VAL A 115 -0.36 -4.29 10.89
N ILE A 116 0.17 -4.42 9.68
CA ILE A 116 0.92 -3.36 9.01
C ILE A 116 0.11 -2.94 7.79
N PHE A 117 -0.24 -1.66 7.72
CA PHE A 117 -0.87 -1.04 6.55
C PHE A 117 0.16 -0.17 5.82
N VAL A 118 0.27 -0.35 4.51
CA VAL A 118 1.24 0.36 3.66
C VAL A 118 0.50 1.16 2.60
N GLU A 119 0.63 2.47 2.64
CA GLU A 119 -0.02 3.36 1.69
C GLU A 119 0.92 3.78 0.56
N GLN A 120 0.80 3.14 -0.58
CA GLN A 120 1.52 3.42 -1.85
C GLN A 120 3.06 3.41 -1.80
N GLU A 121 3.70 3.13 -0.68
CA GLU A 121 5.17 3.16 -0.52
C GLU A 121 5.90 2.40 -1.63
N ILE A 122 5.40 1.21 -2.00
CA ILE A 122 6.08 0.34 -2.99
C ILE A 122 6.14 0.90 -4.42
N ASN A 123 5.37 1.94 -4.74
CA ASN A 123 5.45 2.59 -6.04
C ASN A 123 6.70 3.46 -6.17
N HIS A 124 7.24 3.93 -5.04
CA HIS A 124 8.42 4.78 -4.94
C HIS A 124 9.73 4.00 -4.67
N LEU A 125 9.66 2.68 -4.58
CA LEU A 125 10.81 1.81 -4.29
C LEU A 125 11.31 1.13 -5.57
N THR A 126 12.61 0.93 -5.67
CA THR A 126 13.21 0.02 -6.67
C THR A 126 12.80 -1.42 -6.35
N LYS A 127 12.97 -2.33 -7.31
CA LYS A 127 12.62 -3.75 -7.11
C LYS A 127 13.37 -4.39 -5.95
N ASP A 128 14.64 -4.05 -5.78
CA ASP A 128 15.47 -4.58 -4.69
C ASP A 128 15.02 -4.01 -3.33
N GLU A 129 14.72 -2.72 -3.27
CA GLU A 129 14.17 -2.08 -2.07
C GLU A 129 12.81 -2.68 -1.70
N ILE A 130 11.94 -3.02 -2.67
CA ILE A 130 10.67 -3.68 -2.41
C ILE A 130 10.87 -5.02 -1.68
N LEU A 131 11.84 -5.83 -2.12
CA LEU A 131 12.11 -7.12 -1.48
C LEU A 131 12.61 -6.94 -0.04
N ILE A 132 13.48 -5.96 0.20
CA ILE A 132 13.97 -5.63 1.54
C ILE A 132 12.82 -5.12 2.41
N PHE A 133 12.02 -4.18 1.90
CA PHE A 133 10.89 -3.59 2.59
C PHE A 133 9.85 -4.64 3.01
N LEU A 134 9.46 -5.53 2.08
CA LEU A 134 8.50 -6.59 2.37
C LEU A 134 9.04 -7.61 3.39
N ARG A 135 10.34 -7.90 3.36
CA ARG A 135 10.98 -8.73 4.39
C ARG A 135 10.91 -8.06 5.75
N LEU A 136 11.24 -6.76 5.84
CA LEU A 136 11.14 -6.01 7.09
C LEU A 136 9.70 -5.97 7.62
N CYS A 137 8.70 -5.80 6.74
CA CYS A 137 7.29 -5.91 7.12
C CYS A 137 6.97 -7.31 7.68
N TRP A 138 7.47 -8.36 7.02
CA TRP A 138 7.26 -9.73 7.48
C TRP A 138 7.89 -10.00 8.85
N GLU A 139 9.13 -9.53 9.07
CA GLU A 139 9.85 -9.67 10.34
C GLU A 139 9.10 -8.97 11.49
N ASN A 140 8.52 -7.80 11.22
CA ASN A 140 7.82 -6.97 12.19
C ASN A 140 6.34 -7.30 12.40
N LEU A 141 5.80 -8.26 11.66
CA LEU A 141 4.48 -8.82 11.93
C LEU A 141 4.59 -9.95 12.96
N ARG A 142 3.62 -10.06 13.86
CA ARG A 142 3.46 -11.28 14.67
C ARG A 142 3.07 -12.46 13.78
N ASP A 143 3.24 -13.68 14.27
CA ASP A 143 2.78 -14.86 13.56
C ASP A 143 1.27 -14.79 13.31
N GLY A 144 0.85 -15.01 12.08
CA GLY A 144 -0.53 -14.83 11.64
C GLY A 144 -0.97 -13.37 11.50
N GLY A 145 -0.09 -12.40 11.75
CA GLY A 145 -0.33 -10.98 11.53
C GLY A 145 -0.59 -10.64 10.06
N THR A 146 -1.28 -9.55 9.81
CA THR A 146 -1.78 -9.17 8.48
C THR A 146 -1.00 -8.00 7.90
N LEU A 147 -0.52 -8.15 6.66
CA LEU A 147 -0.07 -7.04 5.83
C LEU A 147 -1.21 -6.62 4.91
N LEU A 148 -1.52 -5.32 4.93
CA LEU A 148 -2.41 -4.65 3.99
C LEU A 148 -1.58 -3.63 3.22
N MET A 149 -1.62 -3.67 1.91
CA MET A 149 -0.90 -2.69 1.10
C MET A 149 -1.65 -2.38 -0.16
N HIS A 150 -1.53 -1.16 -0.65
CA HIS A 150 -2.07 -0.82 -1.95
C HIS A 150 -1.02 -0.23 -2.90
N SER A 151 -1.34 -0.31 -4.17
CA SER A 151 -0.46 0.07 -5.26
C SER A 151 -1.26 0.56 -6.45
N LEU A 152 -0.57 1.29 -7.32
CA LEU A 152 -1.07 1.63 -8.65
C LEU A 152 -1.18 0.36 -9.51
N ASN A 153 -2.25 0.28 -10.31
CA ASN A 153 -2.55 -0.89 -11.12
C ASN A 153 -2.06 -0.73 -12.57
N GLY A 154 -0.95 -1.37 -12.88
CA GLY A 154 -0.38 -1.39 -14.24
C GLY A 154 -1.21 -2.18 -15.26
N ALA A 155 -2.20 -2.98 -14.83
CA ALA A 155 -3.11 -3.67 -15.75
C ALA A 155 -4.26 -2.78 -16.26
N ASN A 156 -4.48 -1.60 -15.67
CA ASN A 156 -5.49 -0.68 -16.17
C ASN A 156 -5.03 -0.05 -17.49
N PRO A 157 -5.73 -0.27 -18.63
CA PRO A 157 -5.27 0.23 -19.92
C PRO A 157 -5.28 1.76 -20.06
N ILE A 158 -6.06 2.45 -19.23
CA ILE A 158 -6.20 3.91 -19.27
C ILE A 158 -5.18 4.57 -18.36
N THR A 159 -5.07 4.09 -17.12
CA THR A 159 -4.28 4.77 -16.09
C THR A 159 -2.96 4.06 -15.74
N GLY A 160 -2.68 2.87 -16.31
CA GLY A 160 -1.51 2.10 -15.95
C GLY A 160 -0.18 2.76 -16.35
N ALA A 161 -0.13 3.34 -17.55
CA ALA A 161 1.05 4.08 -18.03
C ALA A 161 1.11 5.47 -17.38
N GLU A 162 -0.03 6.16 -17.25
CA GLU A 162 -0.12 7.47 -16.61
C GLU A 162 0.34 7.39 -15.16
N ALA A 163 0.02 6.31 -14.45
CA ALA A 163 0.42 6.09 -13.07
C ALA A 163 1.95 6.10 -12.84
N LEU A 164 2.74 5.69 -13.84
CA LEU A 164 4.21 5.80 -13.81
C LEU A 164 4.70 7.19 -14.20
N ALA A 165 4.01 7.85 -15.12
CA ALA A 165 4.43 9.13 -15.68
C ALA A 165 3.96 10.33 -14.84
N GLN A 166 2.94 10.16 -14.01
CA GLN A 166 2.33 11.21 -13.21
C GLN A 166 3.29 11.77 -12.15
N ASN A 167 4.09 10.91 -11.52
CA ASN A 167 5.10 11.30 -10.54
C ASN A 167 6.48 10.85 -11.01
N PHE A 168 7.43 11.76 -10.96
CA PHE A 168 8.80 11.49 -11.38
C PHE A 168 9.50 10.42 -10.53
N ASP A 169 9.08 10.23 -9.28
CA ASP A 169 9.61 9.26 -8.33
C ASP A 169 8.84 7.93 -8.29
N HIS A 170 7.88 7.72 -9.20
CA HIS A 170 7.24 6.42 -9.38
C HIS A 170 8.12 5.50 -10.23
N TYR A 171 8.61 4.42 -9.63
CA TYR A 171 9.42 3.40 -10.29
C TYR A 171 8.61 2.18 -10.73
N ASN A 172 7.49 1.89 -10.06
CA ASN A 172 6.73 0.66 -10.27
C ASN A 172 5.22 0.87 -10.25
N THR A 173 4.56 0.04 -11.06
CA THR A 173 3.15 -0.33 -10.92
C THR A 173 3.05 -1.83 -10.84
N PHE A 174 1.95 -2.34 -10.29
CA PHE A 174 1.76 -3.78 -10.13
C PHE A 174 0.48 -4.24 -10.80
N THR A 175 0.49 -5.46 -11.30
CA THR A 175 -0.73 -6.19 -11.64
C THR A 175 -1.12 -7.11 -10.48
N GLU A 176 -2.32 -7.69 -10.55
CA GLU A 176 -2.73 -8.72 -9.57
C GLU A 176 -1.75 -9.90 -9.49
N TYR A 177 -1.06 -10.20 -10.61
CA TYR A 177 -0.09 -11.30 -10.67
C TYR A 177 1.26 -10.91 -10.08
N SER A 178 1.83 -9.77 -10.50
CA SER A 178 3.16 -9.36 -10.00
C SER A 178 3.12 -9.00 -8.52
N LEU A 179 2.00 -8.43 -8.02
CA LEU A 179 1.84 -8.15 -6.61
C LEU A 179 1.76 -9.45 -5.78
N ARG A 180 1.01 -10.44 -6.27
CA ARG A 180 0.99 -11.78 -5.66
C ARG A 180 2.37 -12.43 -5.67
N GLN A 181 3.04 -12.42 -6.82
CA GLN A 181 4.36 -13.05 -7.00
C GLN A 181 5.40 -12.51 -6.01
N VAL A 182 5.49 -11.19 -5.84
CA VAL A 182 6.47 -10.60 -4.92
C VAL A 182 6.15 -10.91 -3.45
N LEU A 183 4.87 -10.97 -3.09
CA LEU A 183 4.44 -11.35 -1.75
C LEU A 183 4.72 -12.84 -1.44
N GLU A 184 4.44 -13.73 -2.38
CA GLU A 184 4.79 -15.16 -2.28
C GLU A 184 6.31 -15.34 -2.13
N TYR A 185 7.10 -14.61 -2.92
CA TYR A 185 8.56 -14.62 -2.81
C TYR A 185 9.05 -14.17 -1.43
N CYS A 186 8.35 -13.23 -0.80
CA CYS A 186 8.65 -12.74 0.56
C CYS A 186 7.98 -13.58 1.68
N ASN A 187 7.53 -14.81 1.39
CA ASN A 187 6.95 -15.76 2.34
C ASN A 187 5.61 -15.35 2.97
N PHE A 188 4.86 -14.45 2.36
CA PHE A 188 3.49 -14.18 2.76
C PHE A 188 2.55 -15.28 2.27
N GLN A 189 1.52 -15.56 3.05
CA GLN A 189 0.48 -16.55 2.77
C GLN A 189 -0.90 -15.90 2.75
N ASP A 190 -1.92 -16.68 2.34
CA ASP A 190 -3.32 -16.23 2.26
C ASP A 190 -3.49 -14.96 1.42
N ILE A 191 -2.70 -14.83 0.34
CA ILE A 191 -2.62 -13.61 -0.45
C ILE A 191 -3.91 -13.42 -1.25
N LYS A 192 -4.60 -12.33 -0.96
CA LYS A 192 -5.78 -11.88 -1.67
C LYS A 192 -5.53 -10.50 -2.29
N VAL A 193 -5.55 -10.42 -3.62
CA VAL A 193 -5.49 -9.14 -4.33
C VAL A 193 -6.91 -8.70 -4.66
N ILE A 194 -7.25 -7.47 -4.32
CA ILE A 194 -8.59 -6.91 -4.47
C ILE A 194 -8.59 -5.61 -5.30
N PRO A 195 -9.67 -5.33 -6.03
CA PRO A 195 -9.88 -4.02 -6.62
C PRO A 195 -10.16 -2.99 -5.53
N LEU A 196 -9.67 -1.76 -5.70
CA LEU A 196 -10.01 -0.64 -4.83
C LEU A 196 -11.09 0.22 -5.48
N ASN A 197 -12.19 0.44 -4.75
CA ASN A 197 -13.25 1.33 -5.17
C ASN A 197 -12.90 2.75 -4.77
N LEU A 198 -12.67 3.62 -5.75
CA LEU A 198 -12.35 5.04 -5.52
C LEU A 198 -13.62 5.91 -5.36
N TYR A 199 -14.78 5.46 -5.85
CA TYR A 199 -16.01 6.23 -5.92
C TYR A 199 -16.99 5.88 -4.79
N VAL A 200 -16.48 5.59 -3.61
CA VAL A 200 -17.32 5.22 -2.46
C VAL A 200 -17.80 6.42 -1.63
N PHE A 201 -17.78 7.61 -2.23
CA PHE A 201 -18.23 8.83 -1.57
C PHE A 201 -19.74 8.97 -1.71
N TYR A 202 -20.49 8.52 -0.74
CA TYR A 202 -21.95 8.45 -0.76
C TYR A 202 -22.67 9.81 -0.84
N THR A 203 -21.94 10.90 -0.64
CA THR A 203 -22.50 12.27 -0.68
C THR A 203 -22.78 12.79 -2.10
N ASN A 204 -22.19 12.15 -3.13
CA ASN A 204 -22.39 12.55 -4.52
C ASN A 204 -23.03 11.41 -5.34
N PRO A 205 -24.28 11.56 -5.79
CA PRO A 205 -24.95 10.52 -6.56
C PRO A 205 -24.28 10.18 -7.89
N LEU A 206 -23.50 11.09 -8.49
CA LEU A 206 -22.72 10.81 -9.70
C LEU A 206 -21.68 9.70 -9.50
N ASN A 207 -21.26 9.44 -8.26
CA ASN A 207 -20.36 8.34 -7.96
C ASN A 207 -20.98 6.97 -8.27
N TYR A 208 -22.28 6.81 -8.13
CA TYR A 208 -22.97 5.57 -8.51
C TYR A 208 -22.94 5.34 -10.02
N VAL A 209 -23.08 6.43 -10.80
CA VAL A 209 -22.93 6.38 -12.27
C VAL A 209 -21.48 5.99 -12.62
N ALA A 210 -20.49 6.61 -11.98
CA ALA A 210 -19.08 6.28 -12.19
C ALA A 210 -18.77 4.82 -11.83
N MET A 211 -19.35 4.29 -10.74
CA MET A 211 -19.21 2.88 -10.36
C MET A 211 -19.85 1.94 -11.39
N ALA A 212 -21.00 2.29 -11.94
CA ALA A 212 -21.67 1.50 -12.99
C ALA A 212 -20.82 1.48 -14.28
N LEU A 213 -20.37 2.65 -14.74
CA LEU A 213 -19.51 2.78 -15.92
C LEU A 213 -18.19 2.02 -15.72
N HIS A 214 -17.60 2.08 -14.53
CA HIS A 214 -16.39 1.31 -14.21
C HIS A 214 -16.61 -0.21 -14.34
N LYS A 215 -17.77 -0.73 -13.92
CA LYS A 215 -18.12 -2.15 -14.11
C LYS A 215 -18.21 -2.53 -15.59
N VAL A 216 -18.84 -1.68 -16.41
CA VAL A 216 -18.94 -1.88 -17.86
C VAL A 216 -17.54 -1.89 -18.49
N ASN A 217 -16.69 -0.89 -18.17
CA ASN A 217 -15.33 -0.83 -18.67
C ASN A 217 -14.51 -2.06 -18.24
N THR A 218 -14.69 -2.55 -17.02
CA THR A 218 -14.01 -3.76 -16.53
C THR A 218 -14.37 -4.97 -17.39
N LEU A 219 -15.63 -5.14 -17.81
CA LEU A 219 -16.05 -6.23 -18.69
C LEU A 219 -15.40 -6.11 -20.06
N ILE A 220 -15.38 -4.91 -20.64
CA ILE A 220 -14.74 -4.62 -21.93
C ILE A 220 -13.24 -4.95 -21.86
N PHE A 221 -12.55 -4.50 -20.81
CA PHE A 221 -11.12 -4.76 -20.65
C PHE A 221 -10.83 -6.23 -20.46
N ARG A 222 -11.61 -6.97 -19.68
CA ARG A 222 -11.49 -8.42 -19.54
C ARG A 222 -11.61 -9.14 -20.89
N PHE A 223 -12.59 -8.75 -21.70
CA PHE A 223 -12.74 -9.31 -23.04
C PHE A 223 -11.53 -9.02 -23.91
N ASN A 224 -11.09 -7.76 -23.99
CA ASN A 224 -9.93 -7.36 -24.79
C ASN A 224 -8.65 -8.08 -24.32
N PHE A 225 -8.38 -8.12 -23.02
CA PHE A 225 -7.20 -8.82 -22.49
C PHE A 225 -7.22 -10.31 -22.86
N LYS A 226 -8.39 -10.95 -22.80
CA LYS A 226 -8.54 -12.36 -23.21
C LYS A 226 -8.20 -12.58 -24.69
N LEU A 227 -8.54 -11.65 -25.58
CA LEU A 227 -8.17 -11.71 -27.00
C LEU A 227 -6.65 -11.70 -27.20
N TYR A 228 -5.91 -11.04 -26.30
CA TYR A 228 -4.43 -11.02 -26.30
C TYR A 228 -3.81 -12.11 -25.41
N GLY A 229 -4.57 -13.13 -25.02
CA GLY A 229 -4.09 -14.23 -24.19
C GLY A 229 -3.74 -13.84 -22.76
N LYS A 230 -4.31 -12.74 -22.24
CA LYS A 230 -4.13 -12.26 -20.86
C LYS A 230 -5.38 -12.53 -20.02
N PHE A 231 -5.19 -12.87 -18.76
CA PHE A 231 -6.27 -13.28 -17.87
C PHE A 231 -6.46 -12.35 -16.66
N ASN A 232 -6.01 -11.09 -16.77
CA ASN A 232 -6.21 -10.09 -15.73
C ASN A 232 -7.71 -9.88 -15.46
N ARG A 233 -8.06 -9.74 -14.18
CA ARG A 233 -9.45 -9.59 -13.74
C ARG A 233 -9.73 -8.25 -13.09
N ILE A 234 -8.68 -7.56 -12.62
CA ILE A 234 -8.77 -6.30 -11.87
C ILE A 234 -8.25 -5.16 -12.73
N PHE A 235 -9.14 -4.20 -13.02
CA PHE A 235 -8.83 -3.03 -13.86
C PHE A 235 -9.18 -1.70 -13.16
N THR A 236 -9.30 -1.69 -11.83
CA THR A 236 -9.39 -0.46 -11.06
C THR A 236 -8.09 0.34 -11.15
N LYS A 237 -8.14 1.66 -10.93
CA LYS A 237 -6.95 2.54 -10.94
C LYS A 237 -5.90 2.06 -9.93
N LYS A 238 -6.34 1.59 -8.76
CA LYS A 238 -5.52 1.04 -7.68
C LYS A 238 -5.96 -0.37 -7.31
N ILE A 239 -5.01 -1.17 -6.85
CA ILE A 239 -5.24 -2.51 -6.29
C ILE A 239 -4.68 -2.59 -4.88
N ALA A 240 -5.20 -3.49 -4.08
CA ALA A 240 -4.62 -3.79 -2.78
C ALA A 240 -4.37 -5.27 -2.61
N ALA A 241 -3.36 -5.60 -1.82
CA ALA A 241 -3.10 -6.94 -1.34
C ALA A 241 -3.38 -7.03 0.16
N ILE A 242 -4.00 -8.13 0.56
CA ILE A 242 -4.17 -8.56 1.94
C ILE A 242 -3.47 -9.90 2.03
N CYS A 243 -2.52 -10.04 2.94
CA CYS A 243 -1.80 -11.29 3.15
C CYS A 243 -1.41 -11.45 4.61
N ARG A 244 -0.96 -12.65 4.97
CA ARG A 244 -0.60 -12.99 6.35
C ARG A 244 0.85 -13.45 6.43
N LYS A 245 1.48 -13.15 7.55
CA LYS A 245 2.72 -13.81 7.94
C LYS A 245 2.44 -15.29 8.22
N SER A 246 3.24 -16.19 7.62
CA SER A 246 3.13 -17.62 7.87
C SER A 246 3.35 -17.93 9.35
N GLN A 247 2.59 -18.90 9.88
CA GLN A 247 2.87 -19.50 11.19
C GLN A 247 3.96 -20.56 10.98
N GLY A 248 5.16 -20.35 11.52
CA GLY A 248 6.23 -21.34 11.48
C GLY A 248 7.53 -20.86 10.83
N LYS A 249 8.61 -21.55 11.14
CA LYS A 249 10.02 -21.24 10.90
C LYS A 249 10.28 -20.57 9.55
N VAL A 250 11.12 -19.52 9.59
CA VAL A 250 11.83 -18.97 8.44
C VAL A 250 12.32 -20.12 7.57
N ALA A 251 11.73 -20.30 6.40
CA ALA A 251 12.32 -21.14 5.37
C ALA A 251 13.71 -20.56 5.09
N GLY A 252 14.72 -21.40 5.17
CA GLY A 252 16.12 -21.02 5.19
C GLY A 252 16.48 -20.04 4.09
N VAL A 253 17.47 -19.24 4.39
CA VAL A 253 18.20 -18.36 3.47
C VAL A 253 18.28 -19.06 2.10
N ILE A 254 17.52 -18.58 1.14
CA ILE A 254 17.76 -18.94 -0.26
C ILE A 254 19.02 -18.15 -0.61
N GLU A 255 20.18 -18.84 -0.56
CA GLU A 255 21.38 -18.38 -1.24
C GLU A 255 20.98 -18.02 -2.67
N ALA A 256 21.52 -16.91 -3.17
CA ALA A 256 21.31 -16.43 -4.52
C ALA A 256 21.76 -17.49 -5.54
N GLY A 257 20.92 -18.49 -5.76
CA GLY A 257 21.05 -19.47 -6.82
C GLY A 257 20.55 -18.83 -8.10
N HIS A 258 21.45 -18.63 -9.04
CA HIS A 258 21.16 -18.32 -10.42
C HIS A 258 20.19 -19.36 -10.99
N HIS A 259 18.90 -19.14 -10.89
CA HIS A 259 17.95 -19.87 -11.71
C HIS A 259 17.96 -19.26 -13.13
N ARG A 260 18.71 -19.94 -14.01
CA ARG A 260 18.51 -19.80 -15.46
C ARG A 260 17.02 -20.07 -15.74
N PHE A 261 16.37 -19.08 -16.32
CA PHE A 261 15.10 -19.26 -17.00
C PHE A 261 15.33 -20.25 -18.14
N ASP A 262 14.92 -21.51 -17.94
CA ASP A 262 14.80 -22.48 -19.02
C ASP A 262 13.49 -22.18 -19.75
N GLY A 263 13.63 -21.52 -20.90
CA GLY A 263 12.51 -21.18 -21.77
C GLY A 263 11.94 -22.44 -22.41
N ARG A 264 10.86 -22.98 -21.86
CA ARG A 264 9.98 -23.89 -22.57
C ARG A 264 8.52 -23.54 -22.34
N ARG A 265 7.95 -22.95 -23.40
CA ARG A 265 6.58 -22.94 -23.95
C ARG A 265 5.43 -22.55 -23.00
#